data_dabddb8c74319c50b8e4bf09cdd7e9e5
#
_entry.id   dabddb8c74319c50b8e4bf09cdd7e9e5
#
_cell.length_a   1.000
_cell.length_b   1.000
_cell.length_c   1.000
_cell.angle_alpha   90.00
_cell.angle_beta   90.00
_cell.angle_gamma   90.00
#
_symmetry.space_group_name_H-M   'P 1'
#
loop_
_entity.id
_entity.type
_entity.pdbx_description
1 polymer ?
#
loop_
_entity_poly.entity_id
_entity_poly.type
_entity_poly.pdbx_seq_one_letter_code
_entity_poly.pdbx_strand_id
1 'polypeptide(L)'
;MTRLFAPPGQDGVPDPIENPITALRWMDGKHQVKDFESRAQPLIRLWDKNMEFIGRIAGEKSLDVEMKLHDTGTGSIILPASNWINKFLRTDVRSNDDLNITIDPYPNKRNWRYRYGGKVTAVRNVRTEAGLHELHFDVAENREHWKHLYFAATPWFAPEIQPLKAWVLPGNTRTIVAATGFVNLARIFYPPLALIDNWINPGAWVKPLQDGRLWSPLNWPIQMQFVNPLTDSSRFSVLASRWSSAHDTCEGMLKDAGCNVRAYTWLPEDEDSPHPELAALIGEEAARPSRACIVLAVEDKSGVVGLTGTAVDGAVNLVAATADDLISELLYEFRDADAIDPRTNQNSPPYIRDALGTAPKLPSIVFRDSLDQSPIKSSERAIFKSKAKSIIAGGKSPGWVNQLQTFGIKYGLSWIQLANVVADSPGHSAGPAPIGSGLEEVYQGQFDNMLLAFMRYTDPLREIAAGDMGYLEYFTQEGGGTAYTISSALTLRQGHWKTRPYQSFKVVIWNCRPYQLYYDFDLGDRALFEIDGLLYSDQFTAIRMHYDESTPKTFDVTIGTGSEQEDPMGQAVRTLQTIWSAVGTIFGSNDLY
;
A
#
# COMPACT_ATOMS: atom_id res chain seq x y z
N MET A 1 -13.16 13.91 -12.74
CA MET A 1 -12.85 15.02 -11.85
C MET A 1 -12.78 16.40 -12.49
N THR A 2 -12.82 16.54 -13.81
CA THR A 2 -12.62 17.84 -14.52
C THR A 2 -13.89 18.69 -14.69
N ARG A 3 -15.03 18.34 -14.10
CA ARG A 3 -16.29 19.09 -14.30
C ARG A 3 -16.72 20.01 -13.14
N LEU A 4 -15.98 20.05 -12.04
CA LEU A 4 -16.31 20.97 -10.92
C LEU A 4 -15.82 22.41 -11.16
N PHE A 5 -14.95 22.61 -12.12
CA PHE A 5 -14.47 23.92 -12.56
C PHE A 5 -14.66 24.10 -14.06
N ALA A 6 -15.85 23.78 -14.58
CA ALA A 6 -16.21 24.28 -15.89
C ALA A 6 -16.17 25.81 -15.83
N PRO A 7 -15.53 26.48 -16.79
CA PRO A 7 -15.53 27.93 -16.82
C PRO A 7 -16.98 28.43 -16.81
N PRO A 8 -17.26 29.56 -16.13
CA PRO A 8 -18.58 30.14 -16.07
C PRO A 8 -19.19 30.25 -17.49
N GLY A 9 -20.41 29.76 -17.69
CA GLY A 9 -21.09 29.77 -18.98
C GLY A 9 -21.06 28.48 -19.78
N GLN A 10 -20.30 27.45 -19.38
CA GLN A 10 -20.43 26.10 -19.94
C GLN A 10 -21.26 25.20 -19.00
N ASP A 11 -22.17 24.43 -19.56
CA ASP A 11 -23.03 23.46 -18.87
C ASP A 11 -24.06 24.01 -17.86
N GLY A 12 -24.59 25.22 -18.08
CA GLY A 12 -25.68 25.77 -17.26
C GLY A 12 -25.28 26.18 -15.83
N VAL A 13 -23.98 26.33 -15.56
CA VAL A 13 -23.45 26.88 -14.30
C VAL A 13 -23.60 28.41 -14.35
N PRO A 14 -24.34 29.05 -13.44
CA PRO A 14 -24.46 30.51 -13.40
C PRO A 14 -23.11 31.15 -13.06
N ASP A 15 -22.79 32.24 -13.75
CA ASP A 15 -21.60 33.03 -13.43
C ASP A 15 -21.75 33.66 -12.04
N PRO A 16 -20.88 33.34 -11.06
CA PRO A 16 -20.95 33.89 -9.71
C PRO A 16 -20.65 35.39 -9.66
N ILE A 17 -19.98 35.96 -10.66
CA ILE A 17 -19.66 37.38 -10.74
C ILE A 17 -20.85 38.14 -11.31
N GLU A 18 -21.45 37.67 -12.41
CA GLU A 18 -22.58 38.32 -13.05
C GLU A 18 -23.91 38.13 -12.26
N ASN A 19 -24.13 36.96 -11.71
CA ASN A 19 -25.37 36.59 -11.01
C ASN A 19 -25.11 35.83 -9.70
N PRO A 20 -24.59 36.48 -8.65
CA PRO A 20 -24.18 35.80 -7.41
C PRO A 20 -25.35 35.10 -6.71
N ILE A 21 -26.55 35.66 -6.71
CA ILE A 21 -27.73 35.06 -6.09
C ILE A 21 -28.17 33.78 -6.82
N THR A 22 -28.12 33.80 -8.14
CA THR A 22 -28.47 32.63 -8.97
C THR A 22 -27.44 31.52 -8.79
N ALA A 23 -26.17 31.87 -8.74
CA ALA A 23 -25.09 30.94 -8.47
C ALA A 23 -25.22 30.30 -7.06
N LEU A 24 -25.51 31.09 -6.05
CA LEU A 24 -25.77 30.59 -4.69
C LEU A 24 -26.98 29.63 -4.64
N ARG A 25 -28.09 29.99 -5.28
CA ARG A 25 -29.27 29.12 -5.32
C ARG A 25 -28.99 27.81 -6.08
N TRP A 26 -28.22 27.87 -7.16
CA TRP A 26 -27.81 26.69 -7.92
C TRP A 26 -26.90 25.79 -7.05
N MET A 27 -25.92 26.38 -6.36
CA MET A 27 -25.05 25.64 -5.43
C MET A 27 -25.86 25.01 -4.29
N ASP A 28 -26.79 25.75 -3.68
CA ASP A 28 -27.64 25.23 -2.60
C ASP A 28 -28.53 24.09 -3.08
N GLY A 29 -29.12 24.21 -4.27
CA GLY A 29 -29.88 23.13 -4.91
C GLY A 29 -29.03 21.87 -5.14
N LYS A 30 -27.80 22.02 -5.60
CA LYS A 30 -26.84 20.91 -5.73
C LYS A 30 -26.54 20.26 -4.38
N HIS A 31 -26.31 21.05 -3.35
CA HIS A 31 -26.07 20.54 -2.01
C HIS A 31 -27.28 19.81 -1.43
N GLN A 32 -28.50 20.32 -1.63
CA GLN A 32 -29.70 19.64 -1.16
C GLN A 32 -29.90 18.27 -1.81
N VAL A 33 -29.62 18.14 -3.11
CA VAL A 33 -29.65 16.84 -3.79
C VAL A 33 -28.61 15.88 -3.22
N LYS A 34 -27.39 16.36 -3.04
CA LYS A 34 -26.32 15.56 -2.44
C LYS A 34 -26.66 15.10 -1.02
N ASP A 35 -27.19 16.00 -0.19
CA ASP A 35 -27.61 15.69 1.18
C ASP A 35 -28.75 14.67 1.22
N PHE A 36 -29.74 14.80 0.32
CA PHE A 36 -30.83 13.82 0.21
C PHE A 36 -30.30 12.43 -0.17
N GLU A 37 -29.46 12.34 -1.18
CA GLU A 37 -28.86 11.08 -1.61
C GLU A 37 -27.96 10.47 -0.54
N SER A 38 -27.22 11.29 0.21
CA SER A 38 -26.36 10.80 1.28
C SER A 38 -27.14 10.12 2.40
N ARG A 39 -28.38 10.55 2.66
CA ARG A 39 -29.26 10.00 3.71
C ARG A 39 -30.12 8.83 3.23
N ALA A 40 -30.25 8.62 1.93
CA ALA A 40 -31.02 7.50 1.40
C ALA A 40 -30.42 6.16 1.88
N GLN A 41 -31.28 5.21 2.25
CA GLN A 41 -30.82 3.87 2.63
C GLN A 41 -30.11 3.20 1.44
N PRO A 42 -28.96 2.55 1.66
CA PRO A 42 -28.21 1.89 0.61
C PRO A 42 -29.00 0.71 0.03
N LEU A 43 -28.74 0.40 -1.22
CA LEU A 43 -29.29 -0.79 -1.86
C LEU A 43 -28.33 -1.96 -1.64
N ILE A 44 -28.74 -2.93 -0.83
CA ILE A 44 -27.97 -4.14 -0.54
C ILE A 44 -28.55 -5.29 -1.35
N ARG A 45 -27.70 -5.95 -2.13
CA ARG A 45 -28.09 -7.07 -3.00
C ARG A 45 -27.25 -8.30 -2.72
N LEU A 46 -27.91 -9.45 -2.67
CA LEU A 46 -27.31 -10.76 -2.48
C LEU A 46 -27.20 -11.46 -3.84
N TRP A 47 -26.05 -12.06 -4.08
CA TRP A 47 -25.69 -12.75 -5.32
C TRP A 47 -25.14 -14.14 -5.00
N ASP A 48 -25.32 -15.07 -5.92
CA ASP A 48 -24.75 -16.40 -5.82
C ASP A 48 -23.25 -16.43 -6.19
N LYS A 49 -22.67 -17.62 -6.18
CA LYS A 49 -21.26 -17.89 -6.56
C LYS A 49 -20.88 -17.49 -7.99
N ASN A 50 -21.84 -17.31 -8.89
CA ASN A 50 -21.65 -16.90 -10.27
C ASN A 50 -22.02 -15.43 -10.52
N MET A 51 -22.33 -14.68 -9.48
CA MET A 51 -22.91 -13.33 -9.55
C MET A 51 -24.27 -13.29 -10.24
N GLU A 52 -25.10 -14.33 -10.05
CA GLU A 52 -26.52 -14.32 -10.40
C GLU A 52 -27.33 -13.72 -9.25
N PHE A 53 -28.28 -12.87 -9.56
CA PHE A 53 -29.05 -12.15 -8.56
C PHE A 53 -29.98 -13.08 -7.79
N ILE A 54 -29.82 -13.14 -6.47
CA ILE A 54 -30.69 -13.90 -5.57
C ILE A 54 -31.82 -13.02 -5.04
N GLY A 55 -31.50 -11.83 -4.55
CA GLY A 55 -32.49 -10.95 -3.98
C GLY A 55 -31.91 -9.71 -3.31
N ARG A 56 -32.83 -8.82 -2.91
CA ARG A 56 -32.49 -7.62 -2.15
C ARG A 56 -32.52 -7.93 -0.66
N ILE A 57 -31.49 -7.50 0.06
CA ILE A 57 -31.47 -7.47 1.52
C ILE A 57 -32.17 -6.18 1.96
N ALA A 58 -33.16 -6.31 2.82
CA ALA A 58 -33.88 -5.18 3.40
C ALA A 58 -34.30 -5.52 4.83
N GLY A 59 -34.46 -4.48 5.65
CA GLY A 59 -34.82 -4.64 7.06
C GLY A 59 -33.65 -5.10 7.93
N GLU A 60 -32.45 -4.74 7.52
CA GLU A 60 -31.25 -4.90 8.31
C GLU A 60 -31.29 -4.03 9.57
N LYS A 61 -30.82 -4.57 10.70
CA LYS A 61 -30.69 -3.87 11.96
C LYS A 61 -29.45 -2.97 11.98
N SER A 62 -28.38 -3.46 11.39
CA SER A 62 -27.15 -2.69 11.25
C SER A 62 -26.37 -3.09 10.01
N LEU A 63 -25.65 -2.14 9.48
CA LEU A 63 -24.67 -2.30 8.43
C LEU A 63 -23.38 -1.58 8.86
N ASP A 64 -22.27 -2.25 8.72
CA ASP A 64 -20.95 -1.68 8.93
C ASP A 64 -19.99 -2.25 7.90
N VAL A 65 -19.52 -1.44 6.98
CA VAL A 65 -18.60 -1.86 5.91
C VAL A 65 -17.49 -0.84 5.76
N GLU A 66 -16.28 -1.33 5.63
CA GLU A 66 -15.08 -0.52 5.50
C GLU A 66 -14.33 -0.87 4.22
N MET A 67 -13.76 0.13 3.58
CA MET A 67 -12.78 0.02 2.50
C MET A 67 -11.48 0.65 2.94
N LYS A 68 -10.36 -0.01 2.68
CA LYS A 68 -9.01 0.44 3.05
C LYS A 68 -8.14 0.66 1.82
N LEU A 69 -7.23 1.63 1.91
CA LEU A 69 -6.38 2.01 0.78
C LEU A 69 -5.42 0.90 0.37
N HIS A 70 -4.70 0.32 1.33
CA HIS A 70 -3.65 -0.68 1.07
C HIS A 70 -3.95 -2.06 1.65
N ASP A 71 -5.13 -2.25 2.23
CA ASP A 71 -5.55 -3.54 2.78
C ASP A 71 -7.01 -3.85 2.41
N THR A 72 -7.47 -5.04 2.72
CA THR A 72 -8.85 -5.47 2.52
C THR A 72 -9.72 -4.91 3.63
N GLY A 73 -10.81 -4.27 3.24
CA GLY A 73 -11.86 -3.87 4.16
C GLY A 73 -12.71 -5.07 4.64
N THR A 74 -13.29 -4.92 5.80
CA THR A 74 -14.22 -5.90 6.38
C THR A 74 -15.61 -5.30 6.47
N GLY A 75 -16.63 -6.16 6.52
CA GLY A 75 -18.00 -5.72 6.70
C GLY A 75 -18.81 -6.66 7.57
N SER A 76 -19.83 -6.13 8.19
CA SER A 76 -20.84 -6.90 8.89
C SER A 76 -22.24 -6.38 8.60
N ILE A 77 -23.19 -7.30 8.44
CA ILE A 77 -24.60 -6.99 8.25
C ILE A 77 -25.38 -7.82 9.25
N ILE A 78 -26.23 -7.19 10.04
CA ILE A 78 -27.07 -7.86 11.02
C ILE A 78 -28.52 -7.78 10.58
N LEU A 79 -29.16 -8.94 10.46
CA LEU A 79 -30.56 -9.08 10.05
C LEU A 79 -31.36 -9.74 11.16
N PRO A 80 -32.65 -9.42 11.31
CA PRO A 80 -33.53 -10.21 12.16
C PRO A 80 -33.70 -11.62 11.57
N ALA A 81 -33.78 -12.64 12.42
CA ALA A 81 -33.94 -14.03 11.97
C ALA A 81 -35.24 -14.30 11.21
N SER A 82 -36.22 -13.41 11.29
CA SER A 82 -37.44 -13.43 10.49
C SER A 82 -37.25 -13.07 9.02
N ASN A 83 -36.07 -12.56 8.66
CA ASN A 83 -35.74 -12.21 7.28
C ASN A 83 -35.82 -13.45 6.35
N TRP A 84 -36.33 -13.26 5.14
CA TRP A 84 -36.49 -14.33 4.15
C TRP A 84 -35.17 -15.07 3.85
N ILE A 85 -34.04 -14.38 3.96
CA ILE A 85 -32.69 -14.94 3.73
C ILE A 85 -32.39 -16.09 4.68
N ASN A 86 -32.84 -16.01 5.94
CA ASN A 86 -32.63 -17.10 6.90
C ASN A 86 -33.32 -18.40 6.42
N LYS A 87 -34.54 -18.27 5.87
CA LYS A 87 -35.24 -19.40 5.29
C LYS A 87 -34.53 -19.92 4.02
N PHE A 88 -34.11 -19.00 3.15
CA PHE A 88 -33.37 -19.32 1.93
C PHE A 88 -32.08 -20.10 2.25
N LEU A 89 -31.26 -19.63 3.20
CA LEU A 89 -30.03 -20.30 3.61
C LEU A 89 -30.26 -21.71 4.17
N ARG A 90 -31.44 -21.93 4.77
CA ARG A 90 -31.77 -23.25 5.37
C ARG A 90 -32.32 -24.24 4.35
N THR A 91 -33.03 -23.78 3.34
CA THR A 91 -33.80 -24.64 2.43
C THR A 91 -33.22 -24.72 1.03
N ASP A 92 -32.70 -23.64 0.52
CA ASP A 92 -32.40 -23.48 -0.90
C ASP A 92 -30.90 -23.39 -1.17
N VAL A 93 -30.11 -22.93 -0.21
CA VAL A 93 -28.65 -22.81 -0.37
C VAL A 93 -27.93 -23.98 0.28
N ARG A 94 -27.09 -24.58 -0.50
CA ARG A 94 -26.09 -25.51 0.03
C ARG A 94 -25.17 -24.73 0.96
N SER A 95 -24.99 -25.20 2.17
CA SER A 95 -24.22 -24.51 3.23
C SER A 95 -22.78 -24.13 2.83
N ASN A 96 -22.27 -24.70 1.75
CA ASN A 96 -20.91 -24.50 1.27
C ASN A 96 -20.85 -23.64 0.00
N ASP A 97 -21.98 -23.17 -0.54
CA ASP A 97 -21.96 -22.31 -1.71
C ASP A 97 -21.54 -20.89 -1.31
N ASP A 98 -20.62 -20.31 -2.08
CA ASP A 98 -20.18 -18.93 -1.89
C ASP A 98 -21.30 -17.93 -2.21
N LEU A 99 -21.40 -16.89 -1.40
CA LEU A 99 -22.32 -15.78 -1.58
C LEU A 99 -21.55 -14.48 -1.73
N ASN A 100 -22.04 -13.62 -2.61
CA ASN A 100 -21.48 -12.30 -2.82
C ASN A 100 -22.51 -11.22 -2.47
N ILE A 101 -22.04 -10.07 -2.03
CA ILE A 101 -22.88 -8.94 -1.66
C ILE A 101 -22.39 -7.71 -2.42
N THR A 102 -23.34 -6.92 -2.91
CA THR A 102 -23.07 -5.58 -3.41
C THR A 102 -23.91 -4.57 -2.65
N ILE A 103 -23.29 -3.44 -2.33
CA ILE A 103 -23.94 -2.34 -1.62
C ILE A 103 -23.76 -1.07 -2.45
N ASP A 104 -24.86 -0.53 -2.95
CA ASP A 104 -24.86 0.76 -3.64
C ASP A 104 -25.21 1.85 -2.61
N PRO A 105 -24.25 2.69 -2.18
CA PRO A 105 -24.47 3.69 -1.14
C PRO A 105 -25.50 4.76 -1.56
N TYR A 106 -25.60 5.01 -2.87
CA TYR A 106 -26.54 5.95 -3.48
C TYR A 106 -27.48 5.21 -4.43
N PRO A 107 -28.65 4.73 -3.95
CA PRO A 107 -29.52 3.83 -4.71
C PRO A 107 -30.08 4.47 -6.00
N ASN A 108 -30.23 5.79 -6.02
CA ASN A 108 -30.75 6.53 -7.18
C ASN A 108 -29.66 6.88 -8.21
N LYS A 109 -28.38 6.79 -7.83
CA LYS A 109 -27.23 7.08 -8.68
C LYS A 109 -26.23 5.93 -8.59
N ARG A 110 -26.68 4.75 -9.03
CA ARG A 110 -25.83 3.54 -9.00
C ARG A 110 -24.70 3.69 -10.00
N ASN A 111 -23.51 3.35 -9.54
CA ASN A 111 -22.32 3.32 -10.37
C ASN A 111 -21.32 2.33 -9.76
N TRP A 112 -20.66 1.55 -10.60
CA TRP A 112 -19.67 0.57 -10.19
C TRP A 112 -18.50 1.18 -9.38
N ARG A 113 -18.17 2.46 -9.62
CA ARG A 113 -17.07 3.16 -8.91
C ARG A 113 -17.36 3.37 -7.43
N TYR A 114 -18.63 3.48 -7.04
CA TYR A 114 -19.07 3.78 -5.67
C TYR A 114 -19.58 2.54 -4.95
N ARG A 115 -19.83 1.48 -5.71
CA ARG A 115 -20.37 0.24 -5.19
C ARG A 115 -19.35 -0.48 -4.33
N TYR A 116 -19.73 -0.78 -3.09
CA TYR A 116 -19.02 -1.74 -2.28
C TYR A 116 -19.37 -3.14 -2.80
N GLY A 117 -18.36 -3.95 -3.04
CA GLY A 117 -18.52 -5.37 -3.38
C GLY A 117 -17.75 -6.23 -2.41
N GLY A 118 -18.35 -7.31 -1.97
CA GLY A 118 -17.69 -8.21 -1.03
C GLY A 118 -18.20 -9.64 -1.11
N LYS A 119 -17.38 -10.55 -0.66
CA LYS A 119 -17.70 -11.97 -0.49
C LYS A 119 -18.10 -12.23 0.95
N VAL A 120 -19.19 -12.99 1.15
CA VAL A 120 -19.59 -13.45 2.49
C VAL A 120 -18.60 -14.50 2.95
N THR A 121 -17.93 -14.23 4.06
CA THR A 121 -16.94 -15.14 4.67
C THR A 121 -17.54 -16.03 5.72
N ALA A 122 -18.55 -15.54 6.44
CA ALA A 122 -19.28 -16.32 7.43
C ALA A 122 -20.72 -15.85 7.57
N VAL A 123 -21.60 -16.78 7.85
CA VAL A 123 -23.00 -16.53 8.21
C VAL A 123 -23.25 -17.18 9.57
N ARG A 124 -23.62 -16.37 10.55
CA ARG A 124 -23.81 -16.81 11.93
C ARG A 124 -25.24 -16.56 12.37
N ASN A 125 -25.89 -17.58 12.91
CA ASN A 125 -27.15 -17.45 13.62
C ASN A 125 -26.85 -17.23 15.10
N VAL A 126 -27.18 -16.06 15.61
CA VAL A 126 -26.89 -15.65 16.98
C VAL A 126 -28.21 -15.52 17.75
N ARG A 127 -28.25 -16.05 18.96
CA ARG A 127 -29.30 -15.73 19.92
C ARG A 127 -28.71 -14.78 20.95
N THR A 128 -29.25 -13.58 21.00
CA THR A 128 -28.82 -12.57 21.97
C THR A 128 -29.26 -12.95 23.40
N GLU A 129 -28.66 -12.35 24.40
CA GLU A 129 -29.06 -12.52 25.81
C GLU A 129 -30.51 -12.09 26.06
N ALA A 130 -31.02 -11.13 25.30
CA ALA A 130 -32.43 -10.69 25.31
C ALA A 130 -33.38 -11.72 24.65
N GLY A 131 -32.88 -12.86 24.17
CA GLY A 131 -33.66 -13.90 23.53
C GLY A 131 -34.02 -13.65 22.07
N LEU A 132 -33.52 -12.56 21.46
CA LEU A 132 -33.72 -12.27 20.05
C LEU A 132 -32.82 -13.16 19.20
N HIS A 133 -33.33 -13.58 18.05
CA HIS A 133 -32.56 -14.33 17.06
C HIS A 133 -32.15 -13.40 15.92
N GLU A 134 -30.86 -13.39 15.60
CA GLU A 134 -30.24 -12.55 14.58
C GLU A 134 -29.39 -13.38 13.62
N LEU A 135 -29.29 -12.93 12.40
CA LEU A 135 -28.45 -13.47 11.35
C LEU A 135 -27.33 -12.46 11.06
N HIS A 136 -26.12 -12.84 11.34
CA HIS A 136 -24.92 -12.02 11.13
C HIS A 136 -24.19 -12.50 9.89
N PHE A 137 -23.94 -11.59 8.96
CA PHE A 137 -23.07 -11.79 7.81
C PHE A 137 -21.74 -11.11 8.06
N ASP A 138 -20.65 -11.86 7.98
CA ASP A 138 -19.32 -11.30 7.91
C ASP A 138 -18.90 -11.25 6.45
N VAL A 139 -18.40 -10.12 6.00
CA VAL A 139 -18.08 -9.85 4.60
C VAL A 139 -16.64 -9.38 4.48
N ALA A 140 -15.89 -9.91 3.54
CA ALA A 140 -14.61 -9.37 3.10
C ALA A 140 -14.80 -8.60 1.79
N GLU A 141 -14.22 -7.41 1.69
CA GLU A 141 -14.20 -6.62 0.46
C GLU A 141 -13.58 -7.42 -0.70
N ASN A 142 -14.06 -7.22 -1.94
CA ASN A 142 -13.54 -7.91 -3.12
C ASN A 142 -12.04 -7.68 -3.38
N ARG A 143 -11.43 -6.69 -2.73
CA ARG A 143 -9.97 -6.53 -2.74
C ARG A 143 -9.22 -7.74 -2.16
N GLU A 144 -9.89 -8.59 -1.39
CA GLU A 144 -9.32 -9.85 -0.89
C GLU A 144 -8.86 -10.78 -2.03
N HIS A 145 -9.49 -10.71 -3.22
CA HIS A 145 -9.03 -11.46 -4.39
C HIS A 145 -7.59 -11.12 -4.79
N TRP A 146 -7.10 -9.91 -4.49
CA TRP A 146 -5.73 -9.50 -4.73
C TRP A 146 -4.72 -10.27 -3.86
N LYS A 147 -5.10 -10.64 -2.63
CA LYS A 147 -4.29 -11.48 -1.74
C LYS A 147 -4.25 -12.94 -2.19
N HIS A 148 -5.29 -13.38 -2.90
CA HIS A 148 -5.41 -14.74 -3.40
C HIS A 148 -4.96 -14.91 -4.87
N LEU A 149 -4.44 -13.88 -5.50
CA LEU A 149 -3.78 -13.95 -6.79
C LEU A 149 -2.26 -14.08 -6.55
N TYR A 150 -1.67 -15.17 -7.04
CA TYR A 150 -0.24 -15.43 -6.90
C TYR A 150 0.49 -15.19 -8.21
N PHE A 151 1.64 -14.53 -8.15
CA PHE A 151 2.47 -14.22 -9.30
C PHE A 151 3.50 -15.33 -9.52
N ALA A 152 3.31 -16.09 -10.60
CA ALA A 152 4.20 -17.16 -11.01
C ALA A 152 5.48 -16.61 -11.64
N ALA A 153 6.60 -17.33 -11.47
CA ALA A 153 7.85 -16.99 -12.14
C ALA A 153 7.74 -17.11 -13.66
N THR A 154 6.98 -18.09 -14.15
CA THR A 154 6.70 -18.28 -15.58
C THR A 154 5.21 -18.56 -15.76
N PRO A 155 4.36 -17.55 -15.96
CA PRO A 155 2.91 -17.71 -15.98
C PRO A 155 2.36 -18.61 -17.12
N TRP A 156 3.14 -18.86 -18.16
CA TRP A 156 2.75 -19.69 -19.29
C TRP A 156 2.96 -21.19 -19.07
N PHE A 157 3.59 -21.59 -17.96
CA PHE A 157 3.87 -22.98 -17.63
C PHE A 157 3.14 -23.41 -16.36
N ALA A 158 2.90 -24.71 -16.26
CA ALA A 158 2.34 -25.31 -15.05
C ALA A 158 3.23 -25.04 -13.81
N PRO A 159 2.66 -25.02 -12.61
CA PRO A 159 3.40 -24.78 -11.37
C PRO A 159 4.61 -25.70 -11.18
N GLU A 160 4.50 -26.95 -11.67
CA GLU A 160 5.55 -27.98 -11.58
C GLU A 160 6.74 -27.72 -12.50
N ILE A 161 6.56 -26.90 -13.53
CA ILE A 161 7.58 -26.62 -14.55
C ILE A 161 7.76 -25.11 -14.67
N GLN A 162 8.69 -24.57 -13.91
CA GLN A 162 9.01 -23.14 -13.91
C GLN A 162 10.45 -22.94 -14.40
N PRO A 163 10.65 -22.74 -15.73
CA PRO A 163 12.00 -22.64 -16.28
C PRO A 163 12.75 -21.39 -15.87
N LEU A 164 12.03 -20.31 -15.52
CA LEU A 164 12.63 -19.09 -14.99
C LEU A 164 12.64 -19.12 -13.47
N LYS A 165 13.68 -18.57 -12.87
CA LYS A 165 13.81 -18.46 -11.41
C LYS A 165 12.83 -17.45 -10.83
N ALA A 166 12.54 -16.35 -11.57
CA ALA A 166 11.62 -15.31 -11.16
C ALA A 166 11.01 -14.62 -12.38
N TRP A 167 9.82 -14.06 -12.18
CA TRP A 167 9.22 -13.07 -13.06
C TRP A 167 9.80 -11.72 -12.70
N VAL A 168 10.38 -11.01 -13.67
CA VAL A 168 10.93 -9.67 -13.47
C VAL A 168 10.43 -8.75 -14.58
N LEU A 169 9.82 -7.65 -14.18
CA LEU A 169 9.27 -6.66 -15.11
C LEU A 169 9.61 -5.25 -14.65
N PRO A 170 10.50 -4.51 -15.34
CA PRO A 170 10.75 -3.10 -15.09
C PRO A 170 9.75 -2.22 -15.84
N GLY A 171 9.39 -1.08 -15.27
CA GLY A 171 8.50 -0.11 -15.91
C GLY A 171 7.76 0.77 -14.91
N ASN A 172 6.81 1.54 -15.39
CA ASN A 172 5.98 2.38 -14.54
C ASN A 172 5.04 1.51 -13.69
N THR A 173 4.89 1.86 -12.42
CA THR A 173 4.25 1.02 -11.40
C THR A 173 2.85 0.53 -11.79
N ARG A 174 1.98 1.41 -12.28
CA ARG A 174 0.64 1.01 -12.74
C ARG A 174 0.71 -0.03 -13.85
N THR A 175 1.53 0.22 -14.85
CA THR A 175 1.68 -0.65 -16.03
C THR A 175 2.21 -2.03 -15.64
N ILE A 176 3.31 -2.09 -14.85
CA ILE A 176 3.92 -3.39 -14.52
C ILE A 176 3.05 -4.22 -13.60
N VAL A 177 2.34 -3.60 -12.66
CA VAL A 177 1.41 -4.30 -11.76
C VAL A 177 0.19 -4.80 -12.53
N ALA A 178 -0.40 -3.96 -13.39
CA ALA A 178 -1.54 -4.33 -14.21
C ALA A 178 -1.17 -5.44 -15.21
N ALA A 179 -0.03 -5.32 -15.88
CA ALA A 179 0.45 -6.34 -16.83
C ALA A 179 0.73 -7.68 -16.14
N THR A 180 1.41 -7.67 -14.98
CA THR A 180 1.69 -8.89 -14.21
C THR A 180 0.40 -9.52 -13.69
N GLY A 181 -0.53 -8.72 -13.17
CA GLY A 181 -1.85 -9.19 -12.75
C GLY A 181 -2.63 -9.82 -13.91
N PHE A 182 -2.66 -9.15 -15.07
CA PHE A 182 -3.33 -9.66 -16.27
C PHE A 182 -2.77 -11.00 -16.73
N VAL A 183 -1.45 -11.14 -16.82
CA VAL A 183 -0.81 -12.38 -17.28
C VAL A 183 -1.09 -13.53 -16.31
N ASN A 184 -1.12 -13.30 -15.00
CA ASN A 184 -1.45 -14.33 -14.03
C ASN A 184 -2.95 -14.66 -14.00
N LEU A 185 -3.84 -13.71 -14.27
CA LEU A 185 -5.27 -13.99 -14.50
C LEU A 185 -5.46 -14.78 -15.81
N ALA A 186 -4.68 -14.45 -16.86
CA ALA A 186 -4.69 -15.22 -18.11
C ALA A 186 -4.26 -16.68 -17.88
N ARG A 187 -3.26 -16.92 -17.03
CA ARG A 187 -2.87 -18.27 -16.61
C ARG A 187 -4.06 -19.07 -16.06
N ILE A 188 -4.89 -18.42 -15.27
CA ILE A 188 -6.03 -19.06 -14.59
C ILE A 188 -7.24 -19.21 -15.52
N PHE A 189 -7.55 -18.17 -16.31
CA PHE A 189 -8.80 -18.09 -17.06
C PHE A 189 -8.67 -18.37 -18.56
N TYR A 190 -7.49 -18.24 -19.15
CA TYR A 190 -7.28 -18.51 -20.56
C TYR A 190 -7.07 -20.01 -20.78
N PRO A 191 -7.96 -20.69 -21.50
CA PRO A 191 -8.01 -22.15 -21.56
C PRO A 191 -6.72 -22.86 -21.96
N PRO A 192 -5.95 -22.40 -22.96
CA PRO A 192 -4.69 -23.05 -23.30
C PRO A 192 -3.71 -23.12 -22.13
N LEU A 193 -3.65 -22.07 -21.31
CA LEU A 193 -2.80 -22.04 -20.12
C LEU A 193 -3.46 -22.80 -18.95
N ALA A 194 -4.76 -22.65 -18.77
CA ALA A 194 -5.53 -23.39 -17.77
C ALA A 194 -5.55 -24.91 -18.03
N LEU A 195 -5.46 -25.34 -19.29
CA LEU A 195 -5.34 -26.76 -19.64
C LEU A 195 -4.01 -27.35 -19.16
N ILE A 196 -2.94 -26.58 -19.23
CA ILE A 196 -1.62 -27.00 -18.74
C ILE A 196 -1.64 -27.11 -17.21
N ASP A 197 -2.25 -26.12 -16.52
CA ASP A 197 -2.37 -26.10 -15.06
C ASP A 197 -3.32 -27.17 -14.48
N ASN A 198 -4.38 -27.51 -15.22
CA ASN A 198 -5.47 -28.37 -14.74
C ASN A 198 -5.64 -29.65 -15.57
N TRP A 199 -4.57 -30.18 -16.11
CA TRP A 199 -4.62 -31.33 -17.02
C TRP A 199 -5.26 -32.59 -16.42
N ILE A 200 -5.29 -32.70 -15.08
CA ILE A 200 -5.92 -33.80 -14.35
C ILE A 200 -7.44 -33.59 -14.17
N ASN A 201 -7.94 -32.35 -14.34
CA ASN A 201 -9.35 -32.03 -14.12
C ASN A 201 -10.09 -31.69 -15.42
N PRO A 202 -10.74 -32.68 -16.09
CA PRO A 202 -11.45 -32.46 -17.34
C PRO A 202 -12.60 -31.45 -17.24
N GLY A 203 -13.22 -31.29 -16.07
CA GLY A 203 -14.28 -30.33 -15.85
C GLY A 203 -13.81 -28.86 -15.97
N ALA A 204 -12.55 -28.60 -15.66
CA ALA A 204 -11.94 -27.28 -15.83
C ALA A 204 -11.75 -26.90 -17.31
N TRP A 205 -11.78 -27.85 -18.22
CA TRP A 205 -11.59 -27.62 -19.65
C TRP A 205 -12.85 -27.21 -20.39
N VAL A 206 -13.98 -27.78 -19.97
CA VAL A 206 -15.26 -27.59 -20.67
C VAL A 206 -15.89 -26.26 -20.30
N LYS A 207 -15.84 -25.88 -19.03
CA LYS A 207 -16.49 -24.67 -18.54
C LYS A 207 -16.00 -23.37 -19.21
N PRO A 208 -14.72 -23.11 -19.40
CA PRO A 208 -14.23 -21.91 -20.11
C PRO A 208 -14.65 -21.86 -21.58
N LEU A 209 -14.81 -23.01 -22.23
CA LEU A 209 -15.30 -23.11 -23.61
C LEU A 209 -16.79 -22.70 -23.70
N GLN A 210 -17.60 -23.15 -22.73
CA GLN A 210 -19.03 -22.83 -22.68
C GLN A 210 -19.31 -21.38 -22.30
N ASP A 211 -18.51 -20.82 -21.40
CA ASP A 211 -18.71 -19.47 -20.86
C ASP A 211 -18.14 -18.35 -21.76
N GLY A 212 -17.59 -18.69 -22.92
CA GLY A 212 -17.01 -17.71 -23.87
C GLY A 212 -15.71 -17.05 -23.37
N ARG A 213 -15.13 -17.52 -22.26
CA ARG A 213 -13.87 -16.99 -21.66
C ARG A 213 -12.68 -17.15 -22.60
N LEU A 214 -12.78 -18.11 -23.51
CA LEU A 214 -11.73 -18.44 -24.50
C LEU A 214 -11.35 -17.26 -25.39
N TRP A 215 -12.34 -16.41 -25.72
CA TRP A 215 -12.20 -15.46 -26.82
C TRP A 215 -11.99 -14.02 -26.37
N SER A 216 -12.28 -13.71 -25.10
CA SER A 216 -12.14 -12.35 -24.61
C SER A 216 -11.85 -12.29 -23.11
N PRO A 217 -10.80 -11.55 -22.68
CA PRO A 217 -10.57 -11.23 -21.29
C PRO A 217 -11.74 -10.51 -20.61
N LEU A 218 -12.57 -9.81 -21.37
CA LEU A 218 -13.76 -9.13 -20.87
C LEU A 218 -14.89 -10.10 -20.41
N ASN A 219 -14.73 -11.40 -20.70
CA ASN A 219 -15.66 -12.45 -20.23
C ASN A 219 -15.17 -13.12 -18.93
N TRP A 220 -14.00 -12.76 -18.42
CA TRP A 220 -13.50 -13.33 -17.18
C TRP A 220 -14.28 -12.82 -15.96
N PRO A 221 -14.47 -13.64 -14.93
CA PRO A 221 -15.17 -13.22 -13.70
C PRO A 221 -14.37 -12.25 -12.86
N ILE A 222 -13.03 -12.33 -12.94
CA ILE A 222 -12.10 -11.39 -12.32
C ILE A 222 -11.21 -10.86 -13.45
N GLN A 223 -11.14 -9.56 -13.57
CA GLN A 223 -10.43 -8.88 -14.64
C GLN A 223 -9.41 -7.91 -14.06
N MET A 224 -8.35 -7.64 -14.80
CA MET A 224 -7.44 -6.55 -14.51
C MET A 224 -7.82 -5.35 -15.37
N GLN A 225 -7.97 -4.18 -14.76
CA GLN A 225 -8.25 -2.97 -15.50
C GLN A 225 -7.10 -2.68 -16.47
N PHE A 226 -7.45 -2.37 -17.71
CA PHE A 226 -6.45 -2.02 -18.72
C PHE A 226 -5.79 -0.69 -18.37
N VAL A 227 -4.47 -0.68 -18.40
CA VAL A 227 -3.62 0.52 -18.26
C VAL A 227 -2.87 0.74 -19.57
N ASN A 228 -2.97 1.94 -20.12
CA ASN A 228 -2.22 2.30 -21.32
C ASN A 228 -0.77 2.64 -20.95
N PRO A 229 0.21 1.81 -21.36
CA PRO A 229 1.60 2.01 -20.95
C PRO A 229 2.23 3.30 -21.51
N LEU A 230 1.64 3.91 -22.55
CA LEU A 230 2.18 5.13 -23.16
C LEU A 230 1.83 6.40 -22.38
N THR A 231 0.69 6.37 -21.68
CA THR A 231 0.18 7.53 -20.92
C THR A 231 0.35 7.37 -19.40
N ASP A 232 0.94 6.26 -18.97
CA ASP A 232 1.21 6.01 -17.56
C ASP A 232 2.42 6.82 -17.08
N SER A 233 2.19 7.81 -16.24
CA SER A 233 3.23 8.67 -15.64
C SER A 233 3.60 8.25 -14.22
N SER A 234 3.09 7.12 -13.72
CA SER A 234 3.41 6.63 -12.38
C SER A 234 4.91 6.35 -12.20
N ARG A 235 5.38 6.45 -10.96
CA ARG A 235 6.80 6.30 -10.62
C ARG A 235 7.36 4.99 -11.18
N PHE A 236 8.55 5.04 -11.78
CA PHE A 236 9.23 3.86 -12.30
C PHE A 236 9.66 2.92 -11.17
N SER A 237 9.43 1.63 -11.37
CA SER A 237 9.74 0.57 -10.40
C SER A 237 10.15 -0.72 -11.11
N VAL A 238 10.54 -1.71 -10.35
CA VAL A 238 10.80 -3.08 -10.84
C VAL A 238 10.00 -4.06 -10.00
N LEU A 239 9.17 -4.86 -10.66
CA LEU A 239 8.44 -5.93 -10.01
C LEU A 239 9.20 -7.25 -10.19
N ALA A 240 9.43 -7.95 -9.09
CA ALA A 240 10.04 -9.28 -9.10
C ALA A 240 9.20 -10.22 -8.21
N SER A 241 8.86 -11.40 -8.72
CA SER A 241 8.05 -12.36 -7.97
C SER A 241 8.36 -13.81 -8.34
N ARG A 242 8.15 -14.69 -7.35
CA ARG A 242 8.21 -16.14 -7.50
C ARG A 242 7.19 -16.78 -6.57
N TRP A 243 5.96 -16.98 -7.06
CA TRP A 243 4.86 -17.58 -6.28
C TRP A 243 4.49 -16.85 -4.99
N SER A 244 4.72 -15.55 -4.95
CA SER A 244 4.25 -14.68 -3.86
C SER A 244 2.86 -14.13 -4.16
N SER A 245 2.10 -13.77 -3.14
CA SER A 245 0.80 -13.11 -3.34
C SER A 245 1.01 -11.78 -4.07
N ALA A 246 0.03 -11.37 -4.86
CA ALA A 246 0.07 -10.07 -5.53
C ALA A 246 0.12 -8.92 -4.51
N HIS A 247 -0.56 -9.09 -3.37
CA HIS A 247 -0.54 -8.11 -2.29
C HIS A 247 0.88 -7.93 -1.73
N ASP A 248 1.50 -9.01 -1.25
CA ASP A 248 2.82 -8.95 -0.61
C ASP A 248 3.91 -8.49 -1.58
N THR A 249 3.81 -8.92 -2.85
CA THR A 249 4.76 -8.51 -3.90
C THR A 249 4.69 -7.02 -4.22
N CYS A 250 3.48 -6.44 -4.23
CA CYS A 250 3.26 -5.09 -4.75
C CYS A 250 3.10 -4.03 -3.67
N GLU A 251 2.81 -4.38 -2.41
CA GLU A 251 2.42 -3.42 -1.38
C GLU A 251 3.45 -2.31 -1.18
N GLY A 252 4.72 -2.65 -0.97
CA GLY A 252 5.77 -1.66 -0.79
C GLY A 252 5.93 -0.74 -2.01
N MET A 253 5.97 -1.33 -3.21
CA MET A 253 6.11 -0.59 -4.45
C MET A 253 4.92 0.34 -4.73
N LEU A 254 3.71 -0.11 -4.43
CA LEU A 254 2.50 0.70 -4.61
C LEU A 254 2.48 1.89 -3.65
N LYS A 255 2.82 1.68 -2.38
CA LYS A 255 2.95 2.77 -1.39
C LYS A 255 4.00 3.79 -1.82
N ASP A 256 5.18 3.32 -2.24
CA ASP A 256 6.29 4.17 -2.69
C ASP A 256 5.92 5.02 -3.92
N ALA A 257 5.09 4.48 -4.81
CA ALA A 257 4.62 5.17 -6.01
C ALA A 257 3.35 6.04 -5.77
N GLY A 258 2.77 6.00 -4.58
CA GLY A 258 1.48 6.65 -4.31
C GLY A 258 0.32 6.02 -5.07
N CYS A 259 0.46 4.75 -5.47
CA CYS A 259 -0.56 3.98 -6.18
C CYS A 259 -1.30 3.05 -5.23
N ASN A 260 -2.50 2.64 -5.62
CA ASN A 260 -3.27 1.66 -4.87
C ASN A 260 -3.94 0.63 -5.79
N VAL A 261 -4.41 -0.47 -5.21
CA VAL A 261 -5.25 -1.45 -5.91
C VAL A 261 -6.65 -1.40 -5.34
N ARG A 262 -7.63 -1.12 -6.20
CA ARG A 262 -9.06 -1.17 -5.92
C ARG A 262 -9.69 -2.39 -6.60
N ALA A 263 -10.72 -2.94 -5.98
CA ALA A 263 -11.53 -3.99 -6.57
C ALA A 263 -12.96 -3.49 -6.78
N TYR A 264 -13.31 -3.22 -8.01
CA TYR A 264 -14.63 -2.75 -8.39
C TYR A 264 -15.52 -3.93 -8.78
N THR A 265 -16.79 -3.85 -8.41
CA THR A 265 -17.81 -4.81 -8.88
C THR A 265 -18.64 -4.15 -9.96
N TRP A 266 -18.42 -4.57 -11.19
CA TRP A 266 -19.20 -4.12 -12.33
C TRP A 266 -20.37 -5.07 -12.58
N LEU A 267 -21.53 -4.50 -12.89
CA LEU A 267 -22.75 -5.24 -13.20
C LEU A 267 -23.24 -4.84 -14.61
N PRO A 268 -23.95 -5.73 -15.33
CA PRO A 268 -24.45 -5.43 -16.68
C PRO A 268 -25.41 -4.22 -16.77
N GLU A 269 -25.94 -3.78 -15.64
CA GLU A 269 -26.79 -2.58 -15.55
C GLU A 269 -26.00 -1.26 -15.53
N ASP A 270 -24.68 -1.32 -15.32
CA ASP A 270 -23.82 -0.13 -15.29
C ASP A 270 -23.61 0.38 -16.73
N GLU A 271 -23.77 1.68 -16.94
CA GLU A 271 -23.68 2.29 -18.27
C GLU A 271 -22.24 2.42 -18.76
N ASP A 272 -21.33 2.75 -17.83
CA ASP A 272 -19.90 2.96 -18.14
C ASP A 272 -19.11 1.66 -18.09
N SER A 273 -18.11 1.52 -18.98
CA SER A 273 -17.14 0.43 -18.92
C SER A 273 -16.23 0.57 -17.69
N PRO A 274 -15.90 -0.55 -17.03
CA PRO A 274 -14.92 -0.54 -15.94
C PRO A 274 -13.46 -0.41 -16.43
N HIS A 275 -13.25 -0.31 -17.75
CA HIS A 275 -11.95 -0.14 -18.40
C HIS A 275 -11.87 1.20 -19.16
N PRO A 276 -11.81 2.36 -18.48
CA PRO A 276 -11.93 3.68 -19.13
C PRO A 276 -10.83 3.94 -20.17
N GLU A 277 -9.59 3.50 -19.92
CA GLU A 277 -8.50 3.68 -20.87
C GLU A 277 -8.65 2.78 -22.10
N LEU A 278 -9.21 1.57 -21.93
CA LEU A 278 -9.55 0.70 -23.05
C LEU A 278 -10.73 1.27 -23.85
N ALA A 279 -11.76 1.77 -23.16
CA ALA A 279 -12.91 2.41 -23.78
C ALA A 279 -12.51 3.62 -24.63
N ALA A 280 -11.51 4.39 -24.21
CA ALA A 280 -10.95 5.48 -25.00
C ALA A 280 -10.25 5.02 -26.29
N LEU A 281 -9.76 3.78 -26.34
CA LEU A 281 -9.07 3.23 -27.52
C LEU A 281 -10.01 2.52 -28.49
N ILE A 282 -10.96 1.72 -28.00
CA ILE A 282 -11.78 0.84 -28.83
C ILE A 282 -13.27 1.18 -28.81
N GLY A 283 -13.68 2.17 -28.00
CA GLY A 283 -15.06 2.57 -27.80
C GLY A 283 -15.69 1.93 -26.56
N GLU A 284 -16.69 2.63 -25.99
CA GLU A 284 -17.32 2.29 -24.72
C GLU A 284 -18.01 0.91 -24.75
N GLU A 285 -18.77 0.62 -25.81
CA GLU A 285 -19.49 -0.66 -25.94
C GLU A 285 -18.55 -1.85 -26.09
N ALA A 286 -17.45 -1.67 -26.85
CA ALA A 286 -16.48 -2.75 -27.10
C ALA A 286 -15.63 -3.07 -25.87
N ALA A 287 -15.50 -2.10 -24.95
CA ALA A 287 -14.74 -2.25 -23.70
C ALA A 287 -15.60 -2.75 -22.53
N ARG A 288 -16.91 -2.98 -22.72
CA ARG A 288 -17.78 -3.49 -21.66
C ARG A 288 -17.63 -4.98 -21.46
N PRO A 289 -17.58 -5.46 -20.22
CA PRO A 289 -17.69 -6.88 -19.92
C PRO A 289 -19.06 -7.44 -20.35
N SER A 290 -19.09 -8.72 -20.71
CA SER A 290 -20.36 -9.37 -21.09
C SER A 290 -21.17 -9.90 -19.89
N ARG A 291 -20.58 -9.92 -18.70
CA ARG A 291 -21.16 -10.47 -17.47
C ARG A 291 -20.72 -9.67 -16.26
N ALA A 292 -21.44 -9.82 -15.15
CA ALA A 292 -20.98 -9.29 -13.87
C ALA A 292 -19.57 -9.80 -13.53
N CYS A 293 -18.70 -8.92 -13.12
CA CYS A 293 -17.30 -9.23 -12.87
C CYS A 293 -16.70 -8.33 -11.78
N ILE A 294 -15.60 -8.80 -11.22
CA ILE A 294 -14.74 -8.03 -10.32
C ILE A 294 -13.59 -7.48 -11.15
N VAL A 295 -13.36 -6.19 -11.11
CA VAL A 295 -12.27 -5.54 -11.85
C VAL A 295 -11.25 -4.98 -10.86
N LEU A 296 -10.06 -5.54 -10.90
CA LEU A 296 -8.90 -5.08 -10.14
C LEU A 296 -8.27 -3.91 -10.90
N ALA A 297 -8.28 -2.74 -10.30
CA ALA A 297 -7.78 -1.51 -10.89
C ALA A 297 -6.55 -1.03 -10.12
N VAL A 298 -5.47 -0.71 -10.83
CA VAL A 298 -4.31 -0.02 -10.27
C VAL A 298 -4.46 1.47 -10.55
N GLU A 299 -4.63 2.26 -9.50
CA GLU A 299 -4.87 3.69 -9.60
C GLU A 299 -3.65 4.47 -9.11
N ASP A 300 -3.27 5.50 -9.84
CA ASP A 300 -2.30 6.48 -9.38
C ASP A 300 -3.01 7.58 -8.58
N LYS A 301 -2.71 7.64 -7.31
CA LYS A 301 -3.23 8.62 -6.34
C LYS A 301 -2.11 9.50 -5.77
N SER A 302 -0.92 9.46 -6.38
CA SER A 302 0.22 10.28 -5.99
C SER A 302 -0.04 11.77 -6.08
N GLY A 303 -0.97 12.18 -6.95
CA GLY A 303 -1.23 13.58 -7.29
C GLY A 303 -0.16 14.19 -8.21
N VAL A 304 0.79 13.39 -8.66
CA VAL A 304 1.85 13.83 -9.59
C VAL A 304 1.32 13.73 -11.02
N VAL A 305 1.45 14.82 -11.74
CA VAL A 305 1.21 14.85 -13.19
C VAL A 305 2.51 15.31 -13.82
N GLY A 306 3.22 14.41 -14.50
CA GLY A 306 4.49 14.72 -15.13
C GLY A 306 4.39 15.82 -16.18
N LEU A 307 5.53 16.33 -16.63
CA LEU A 307 5.63 17.42 -17.62
C LEU A 307 5.11 17.02 -18.99
N THR A 308 5.33 15.77 -19.38
CA THR A 308 5.02 15.27 -20.73
C THR A 308 3.71 14.49 -20.78
N GLY A 309 3.20 14.02 -19.65
CA GLY A 309 2.06 13.12 -19.57
C GLY A 309 2.32 11.75 -20.23
N THR A 310 3.58 11.34 -20.32
CA THR A 310 3.99 10.08 -20.93
C THR A 310 4.78 9.19 -19.96
N ALA A 311 5.05 7.97 -20.38
CA ALA A 311 5.82 7.00 -19.60
C ALA A 311 7.22 7.49 -19.14
N VAL A 312 7.80 8.46 -19.83
CA VAL A 312 9.10 9.04 -19.47
C VAL A 312 9.05 9.76 -18.13
N ASP A 313 7.91 10.36 -17.80
CA ASP A 313 7.73 11.08 -16.53
C ASP A 313 7.89 10.16 -15.30
N GLY A 314 7.60 8.88 -15.43
CA GLY A 314 7.81 7.90 -14.35
C GLY A 314 9.29 7.76 -13.95
N ALA A 315 10.19 7.73 -14.92
CA ALA A 315 11.64 7.69 -14.66
C ALA A 315 12.15 9.02 -14.08
N VAL A 316 11.68 10.14 -14.61
CA VAL A 316 12.00 11.48 -14.08
C VAL A 316 11.49 11.61 -12.64
N ASN A 317 10.29 11.14 -12.35
CA ASN A 317 9.72 11.14 -10.99
C ASN A 317 10.52 10.27 -10.02
N LEU A 318 11.02 9.10 -10.46
CA LEU A 318 11.89 8.27 -9.61
C LEU A 318 13.16 9.02 -9.20
N VAL A 319 13.85 9.65 -10.16
CA VAL A 319 15.10 10.38 -9.88
C VAL A 319 14.82 11.60 -8.99
N ALA A 320 13.79 12.38 -9.32
CA ALA A 320 13.41 13.56 -8.54
C ALA A 320 12.98 13.19 -7.12
N ALA A 321 12.16 12.15 -6.95
CA ALA A 321 11.74 11.66 -5.65
C ALA A 321 12.91 11.22 -4.80
N THR A 322 13.84 10.43 -5.36
CA THR A 322 15.01 9.95 -4.62
C THR A 322 15.92 11.10 -4.18
N ALA A 323 16.08 12.13 -5.02
CA ALA A 323 16.87 13.30 -4.67
C ALA A 323 16.20 14.18 -3.61
N ASP A 324 14.89 14.38 -3.70
CA ASP A 324 14.12 15.12 -2.69
C ASP A 324 14.11 14.38 -1.34
N ASP A 325 13.96 13.06 -1.37
CA ASP A 325 13.99 12.23 -0.17
C ASP A 325 15.34 12.36 0.57
N LEU A 326 16.46 12.40 -0.17
CA LEU A 326 17.78 12.62 0.38
C LEU A 326 17.95 14.01 1.01
N ILE A 327 17.39 15.05 0.38
CA ILE A 327 17.44 16.43 0.90
C ILE A 327 16.52 16.57 2.11
N SER A 328 15.32 16.03 2.03
CA SER A 328 14.32 16.11 3.09
C SER A 328 14.82 15.45 4.37
N GLU A 329 15.53 14.33 4.28
CA GLU A 329 16.10 13.65 5.45
C GLU A 329 17.03 14.55 6.27
N LEU A 330 17.82 15.38 5.61
CA LEU A 330 18.70 16.35 6.29
C LEU A 330 17.91 17.46 6.99
N LEU A 331 16.69 17.72 6.56
CA LEU A 331 15.85 18.82 7.03
C LEU A 331 14.74 18.38 7.99
N TYR A 332 14.34 17.10 8.00
CA TYR A 332 13.21 16.60 8.78
C TYR A 332 13.34 16.82 10.30
N GLU A 333 14.55 16.86 10.83
CA GLU A 333 14.76 17.11 12.24
C GLU A 333 14.59 18.60 12.62
N PHE A 334 14.61 19.47 11.63
CA PHE A 334 14.57 20.93 11.82
C PHE A 334 13.25 21.57 11.39
N ARG A 335 12.48 20.90 10.56
CA ARG A 335 11.29 21.48 9.93
C ARG A 335 10.21 20.43 9.73
N ASP A 336 8.98 20.80 10.07
CA ASP A 336 7.81 20.00 9.75
C ASP A 336 7.56 20.10 8.23
N ALA A 337 8.04 19.08 7.50
CA ALA A 337 8.02 19.08 6.05
C ALA A 337 6.59 18.97 5.46
N ASP A 338 5.63 18.50 6.25
CA ASP A 338 4.25 18.28 5.82
C ASP A 338 3.33 19.48 6.11
N ALA A 339 3.81 20.44 6.90
CA ALA A 339 3.02 21.63 7.23
C ALA A 339 3.04 22.65 6.09
N ILE A 340 1.86 23.13 5.74
CA ILE A 340 1.67 24.23 4.82
C ILE A 340 1.38 25.48 5.65
N ASP A 341 2.20 26.51 5.53
CA ASP A 341 1.88 27.81 6.13
C ASP A 341 0.74 28.47 5.36
N PRO A 342 -0.46 28.62 5.94
CA PRO A 342 -1.59 29.23 5.27
C PRO A 342 -1.38 30.71 4.91
N ARG A 343 -0.38 31.38 5.51
CA ARG A 343 -0.08 32.79 5.25
C ARG A 343 0.76 32.97 3.99
N THR A 344 1.69 32.06 3.74
CA THR A 344 2.62 32.15 2.63
C THR A 344 2.20 31.28 1.45
N ASN A 345 1.25 30.35 1.66
CA ASN A 345 0.86 29.32 0.72
C ASN A 345 2.06 28.51 0.19
N GLN A 346 3.13 28.48 0.97
CA GLN A 346 4.33 27.72 0.65
C GLN A 346 4.24 26.36 1.29
N ASN A 347 4.26 25.35 0.44
CA ASN A 347 4.55 24.00 0.87
C ASN A 347 5.98 23.94 1.38
N SER A 348 6.21 23.16 2.39
CA SER A 348 7.51 22.58 2.62
C SER A 348 7.85 21.71 1.41
N PRO A 349 8.94 21.99 0.72
CA PRO A 349 9.06 21.63 -0.68
C PRO A 349 9.34 20.14 -0.84
N PRO A 350 8.88 19.56 -1.94
CA PRO A 350 9.76 18.79 -2.78
C PRO A 350 10.54 19.76 -3.69
N TYR A 351 11.77 20.10 -3.31
CA TYR A 351 12.57 21.11 -4.00
C TYR A 351 12.91 20.74 -5.44
N ILE A 352 13.31 19.49 -5.67
CA ILE A 352 13.74 18.99 -6.97
C ILE A 352 12.52 18.58 -7.79
N ARG A 353 11.51 17.95 -7.16
CA ARG A 353 10.25 17.60 -7.83
C ARG A 353 9.53 18.82 -8.36
N ASP A 354 9.52 19.93 -7.62
CA ASP A 354 8.88 21.17 -8.04
C ASP A 354 9.61 21.76 -9.25
N ALA A 355 10.95 21.79 -9.21
CA ALA A 355 11.77 22.26 -10.31
C ALA A 355 11.63 21.41 -11.58
N LEU A 356 11.42 20.11 -11.44
CA LEU A 356 11.22 19.17 -12.55
C LEU A 356 9.75 18.94 -12.93
N GLY A 357 8.80 19.66 -12.30
CA GLY A 357 7.37 19.53 -12.57
C GLY A 357 6.76 18.18 -12.16
N THR A 358 7.42 17.41 -11.31
CA THR A 358 6.97 16.11 -10.80
C THR A 358 6.49 16.16 -9.35
N ALA A 359 6.29 17.36 -8.79
CA ALA A 359 5.72 17.53 -7.46
C ALA A 359 4.22 17.18 -7.44
N PRO A 360 3.71 16.60 -6.35
CA PRO A 360 2.29 16.42 -6.16
C PRO A 360 1.56 17.77 -6.20
N LYS A 361 0.47 17.86 -6.95
CA LYS A 361 -0.36 19.06 -6.94
C LYS A 361 -1.06 19.20 -5.61
N LEU A 362 -1.15 20.43 -5.12
CA LEU A 362 -1.97 20.75 -3.97
C LEU A 362 -3.41 20.33 -4.21
N PRO A 363 -4.01 19.54 -3.28
CA PRO A 363 -5.41 19.18 -3.40
C PRO A 363 -6.31 20.42 -3.27
N SER A 364 -7.39 20.42 -4.04
CA SER A 364 -8.40 21.48 -3.96
C SER A 364 -9.34 21.33 -2.76
N ILE A 365 -9.28 20.21 -2.08
CA ILE A 365 -10.14 19.87 -0.96
C ILE A 365 -9.45 20.24 0.34
N VAL A 366 -10.08 21.10 1.14
CA VAL A 366 -9.52 21.62 2.38
C VAL A 366 -10.53 21.46 3.50
N PHE A 367 -10.24 20.65 4.50
CA PHE A 367 -11.04 20.50 5.71
C PHE A 367 -10.48 21.42 6.79
N ARG A 368 -11.26 22.41 7.21
CA ARG A 368 -10.85 23.38 8.23
C ARG A 368 -11.48 23.06 9.56
N ASP A 369 -10.69 23.11 10.62
CA ASP A 369 -11.15 22.93 12.00
C ASP A 369 -11.70 24.22 12.62
N SER A 370 -11.27 25.36 12.08
CA SER A 370 -11.62 26.70 12.59
C SER A 370 -13.04 27.18 12.23
N LEU A 371 -13.84 26.37 11.53
CA LEU A 371 -15.21 26.71 11.14
C LEU A 371 -16.22 26.28 12.20
N ASP A 372 -17.25 27.09 12.48
CA ASP A 372 -18.34 26.78 13.41
C ASP A 372 -19.07 25.45 13.09
N GLN A 373 -18.99 24.98 11.86
CA GLN A 373 -19.51 23.70 11.40
C GLN A 373 -18.40 22.90 10.72
N SER A 374 -17.36 22.59 11.49
CA SER A 374 -16.24 21.78 10.98
C SER A 374 -16.71 20.39 10.57
N PRO A 375 -16.33 19.89 9.40
CA PRO A 375 -16.57 18.51 9.01
C PRO A 375 -15.65 17.52 9.75
N ILE A 376 -14.66 18.00 10.48
CA ILE A 376 -13.74 17.17 11.25
C ILE A 376 -14.46 16.65 12.50
N LYS A 377 -14.66 15.33 12.55
CA LYS A 377 -15.27 14.61 13.67
C LYS A 377 -14.29 14.43 14.82
N SER A 378 -13.07 14.08 14.49
CA SER A 378 -11.96 13.92 15.42
C SER A 378 -10.65 14.12 14.69
N SER A 379 -9.70 14.72 15.38
CA SER A 379 -8.33 14.87 14.90
C SER A 379 -7.37 14.44 16.00
N GLU A 380 -6.32 13.77 15.61
CA GLU A 380 -5.22 13.37 16.48
C GLU A 380 -3.92 13.76 15.81
N ARG A 381 -3.12 14.55 16.50
CA ARG A 381 -1.74 14.85 16.15
C ARG A 381 -0.85 14.28 17.25
N ALA A 382 -0.04 13.29 16.92
CA ALA A 382 0.90 12.71 17.86
C ALA A 382 2.33 13.15 17.49
N ILE A 383 3.06 13.67 18.48
CA ILE A 383 4.46 14.06 18.34
C ILE A 383 5.30 13.05 19.13
N PHE A 384 5.98 12.19 18.41
CA PHE A 384 6.87 11.19 18.99
C PHE A 384 8.26 11.77 19.16
N LYS A 385 8.83 11.59 20.35
CA LYS A 385 10.17 12.05 20.68
C LYS A 385 11.22 11.05 20.20
N SER A 386 12.46 11.51 20.04
CA SER A 386 13.56 10.62 19.64
C SER A 386 13.73 9.45 20.62
N LYS A 387 13.97 8.27 20.07
CA LYS A 387 14.11 7.02 20.85
C LYS A 387 15.54 6.73 21.29
N ALA A 388 16.55 7.44 20.74
CA ALA A 388 17.95 7.30 21.14
C ALA A 388 18.80 8.47 20.64
N LYS A 389 19.89 8.76 21.36
CA LYS A 389 20.91 9.75 21.00
C LYS A 389 21.92 9.14 20.01
N SER A 390 22.26 7.88 20.24
CA SER A 390 23.29 7.16 19.46
C SER A 390 22.71 5.89 18.87
N ILE A 391 23.14 5.55 17.68
CA ILE A 391 22.80 4.32 16.99
C ILE A 391 24.03 3.45 16.87
N ILE A 392 23.88 2.16 17.13
CA ILE A 392 24.92 1.16 16.99
C ILE A 392 24.47 0.15 15.96
N ALA A 393 25.36 -0.16 15.02
CA ALA A 393 25.16 -1.21 14.03
C ALA A 393 26.43 -2.04 13.89
N GLY A 394 26.29 -3.27 13.41
CA GLY A 394 27.39 -4.18 13.16
C GLY A 394 27.17 -5.54 13.81
N GLY A 395 28.25 -6.25 14.06
CA GLY A 395 28.26 -7.61 14.64
C GLY A 395 29.45 -8.44 14.13
N LYS A 396 30.05 -8.01 13.02
CA LYS A 396 31.26 -8.67 12.47
C LYS A 396 32.33 -7.64 12.12
N SER A 397 33.55 -7.94 12.47
CA SER A 397 34.69 -7.13 12.04
C SER A 397 34.99 -7.33 10.55
N PRO A 398 35.50 -6.32 9.86
CA PRO A 398 36.06 -6.51 8.52
C PRO A 398 37.13 -7.61 8.52
N GLY A 399 37.19 -8.42 7.47
CA GLY A 399 38.08 -9.57 7.40
C GLY A 399 39.56 -9.22 7.60
N TRP A 400 40.01 -8.05 7.14
CA TRP A 400 41.37 -7.55 7.35
C TRP A 400 41.68 -7.23 8.83
N VAL A 401 40.68 -6.81 9.60
CA VAL A 401 40.80 -6.53 11.05
C VAL A 401 40.98 -7.83 11.80
N ASN A 402 40.17 -8.85 11.50
CA ASN A 402 40.31 -10.18 12.12
C ASN A 402 41.69 -10.79 11.82
N GLN A 403 42.20 -10.60 10.60
CA GLN A 403 43.54 -11.02 10.23
C GLN A 403 44.62 -10.27 11.02
N LEU A 404 44.44 -8.96 11.21
CA LEU A 404 45.40 -8.12 11.97
C LEU A 404 45.37 -8.45 13.47
N GLN A 405 44.18 -8.74 14.03
CA GLN A 405 44.01 -9.21 15.40
C GLN A 405 44.68 -10.56 15.60
N THR A 406 44.44 -11.51 14.72
CA THR A 406 45.08 -12.84 14.76
C THR A 406 46.61 -12.71 14.68
N PHE A 407 47.11 -11.83 13.82
CA PHE A 407 48.51 -11.55 13.72
C PHE A 407 49.07 -10.89 15.01
N GLY A 408 48.39 -9.88 15.55
CA GLY A 408 48.78 -9.18 16.77
C GLY A 408 48.80 -10.10 18.00
N ILE A 409 47.81 -11.00 18.12
CA ILE A 409 47.71 -11.99 19.19
C ILE A 409 48.85 -13.02 19.04
N LYS A 410 49.05 -13.53 17.83
CA LYS A 410 50.16 -14.46 17.54
C LYS A 410 51.52 -13.83 17.88
N TYR A 411 51.71 -12.57 17.50
CA TYR A 411 52.93 -11.85 17.79
C TYR A 411 53.11 -11.54 19.28
N GLY A 412 52.02 -11.10 19.96
CA GLY A 412 52.02 -10.83 21.41
C GLY A 412 52.25 -12.08 22.25
N LEU A 413 51.61 -13.19 21.91
CA LEU A 413 51.80 -14.49 22.59
C LEU A 413 53.22 -15.02 22.39
N SER A 414 53.83 -14.82 21.21
CA SER A 414 55.21 -15.21 20.95
C SER A 414 56.21 -14.44 21.81
N TRP A 415 55.94 -13.16 22.12
CA TRP A 415 56.74 -12.35 23.01
C TRP A 415 56.61 -12.78 24.48
N ILE A 416 55.42 -13.13 24.95
CA ILE A 416 55.18 -13.61 26.31
C ILE A 416 55.85 -14.97 26.52
N GLN A 417 55.80 -15.82 25.52
CA GLN A 417 56.50 -17.12 25.56
C GLN A 417 58.02 -16.96 25.52
N LEU A 418 58.54 -16.03 24.74
CA LEU A 418 59.93 -15.71 24.72
C LEU A 418 60.44 -15.16 26.09
N ALA A 419 59.63 -14.33 26.74
CA ALA A 419 59.89 -13.80 28.06
C ALA A 419 59.94 -14.89 29.14
N ASN A 420 59.02 -15.87 29.08
CA ASN A 420 59.04 -17.01 30.01
C ASN A 420 60.20 -17.98 29.77
N VAL A 421 60.58 -18.22 28.52
CA VAL A 421 61.70 -19.06 28.17
C VAL A 421 63.04 -18.40 28.58
N VAL A 422 63.18 -17.08 28.54
CA VAL A 422 64.33 -16.34 28.95
C VAL A 422 64.46 -16.29 30.48
N ALA A 423 63.35 -16.38 31.22
CA ALA A 423 63.36 -16.35 32.70
C ALA A 423 63.75 -17.67 33.36
N ASP A 424 63.66 -18.81 32.64
CA ASP A 424 63.72 -20.15 33.30
C ASP A 424 64.93 -21.04 32.87
N SER A 425 65.94 -20.52 32.12
CA SER A 425 67.06 -21.37 31.75
C SER A 425 68.35 -20.62 31.55
N PRO A 426 69.30 -20.77 32.47
CA PRO A 426 70.72 -20.45 32.16
C PRO A 426 71.34 -21.64 31.41
N GLY A 427 71.49 -21.51 30.08
CA GLY A 427 72.44 -22.30 29.34
C GLY A 427 72.05 -23.33 28.29
N HIS A 428 70.85 -23.19 27.62
CA HIS A 428 70.62 -23.99 26.42
C HIS A 428 69.99 -23.12 25.32
N SER A 429 70.74 -23.00 24.23
CA SER A 429 70.25 -22.44 22.98
C SER A 429 69.26 -23.43 22.30
N ALA A 430 67.99 -23.34 22.64
CA ALA A 430 66.97 -23.98 21.85
C ALA A 430 66.30 -22.90 20.99
N GLY A 431 66.43 -23.03 19.68
CA GLY A 431 65.72 -22.19 18.72
C GLY A 431 64.19 -22.26 18.96
N PRO A 432 63.43 -21.29 18.50
CA PRO A 432 61.99 -21.25 18.71
C PRO A 432 61.36 -22.49 18.09
N ALA A 433 61.02 -23.45 18.94
CA ALA A 433 60.11 -24.53 18.51
C ALA A 433 58.75 -23.94 18.24
N PRO A 434 58.14 -24.21 17.12
CA PRO A 434 56.73 -23.84 16.88
C PRO A 434 55.89 -24.62 17.89
N ILE A 435 55.39 -23.92 18.90
CA ILE A 435 54.44 -24.52 19.84
C ILE A 435 53.17 -24.84 19.07
N GLY A 436 52.82 -26.09 19.14
CA GLY A 436 51.92 -26.81 18.28
C GLY A 436 50.56 -26.16 18.01
N SER A 437 50.17 -26.37 16.80
CA SER A 437 48.92 -26.06 16.10
C SER A 437 47.61 -26.35 16.83
N GLY A 438 47.60 -26.87 18.03
CA GLY A 438 46.41 -27.18 18.78
C GLY A 438 45.83 -26.03 19.62
N LEU A 439 46.70 -25.10 20.10
CA LEU A 439 46.21 -23.91 20.80
C LEU A 439 45.77 -22.81 19.85
N GLU A 440 46.32 -22.76 18.65
CA GLU A 440 45.93 -21.80 17.61
C GLU A 440 44.49 -22.04 17.12
N GLU A 441 44.06 -23.30 16.98
CA GLU A 441 42.69 -23.64 16.58
C GLU A 441 41.65 -23.36 17.67
N VAL A 442 42.01 -23.49 18.95
CA VAL A 442 41.11 -23.22 20.09
C VAL A 442 40.89 -21.71 20.26
N TYR A 443 41.85 -20.88 19.92
CA TYR A 443 41.72 -19.42 20.01
C TYR A 443 41.33 -18.75 18.69
N GLN A 444 41.46 -19.44 17.56
CA GLN A 444 40.92 -18.96 16.28
C GLN A 444 39.40 -18.89 16.37
N GLY A 445 38.87 -17.71 16.27
CA GLY A 445 37.42 -17.45 16.35
C GLY A 445 36.91 -16.90 17.68
N GLN A 446 37.59 -17.11 18.82
CA GLN A 446 37.16 -16.49 20.08
C GLN A 446 37.43 -14.98 20.15
N PHE A 447 38.40 -14.51 19.40
CA PHE A 447 38.77 -13.10 19.29
C PHE A 447 38.27 -12.44 18.00
N ASP A 448 37.65 -13.22 17.11
CA ASP A 448 37.03 -12.67 15.92
C ASP A 448 35.89 -11.74 16.34
N ASN A 449 35.73 -10.65 15.61
CA ASN A 449 34.70 -9.66 15.86
C ASN A 449 34.80 -8.89 17.20
N MET A 450 35.99 -8.76 17.77
CA MET A 450 36.22 -7.96 18.99
C MET A 450 36.57 -6.50 18.68
N LEU A 451 37.39 -6.24 17.68
CA LEU A 451 37.75 -4.89 17.27
C LEU A 451 37.01 -4.46 16.00
N LEU A 452 36.52 -3.24 15.99
CA LEU A 452 35.78 -2.68 14.85
C LEU A 452 34.60 -3.55 14.36
N ALA A 453 34.01 -4.34 15.27
CA ALA A 453 32.82 -5.13 14.97
C ALA A 453 31.55 -4.29 14.95
N PHE A 454 31.57 -3.17 15.66
CA PHE A 454 30.43 -2.27 15.80
C PHE A 454 30.80 -0.87 15.36
N MET A 455 29.84 -0.20 14.73
CA MET A 455 29.87 1.21 14.40
C MET A 455 28.89 1.96 15.28
N ARG A 456 29.24 3.13 15.77
CA ARG A 456 28.38 4.03 16.51
C ARG A 456 28.29 5.35 15.77
N TYR A 457 27.08 5.84 15.65
CA TYR A 457 26.79 7.18 15.19
C TYR A 457 25.99 7.92 16.27
N THR A 458 26.47 9.09 16.66
CA THR A 458 25.76 9.98 17.61
C THR A 458 25.40 11.25 16.86
N ASP A 459 24.11 11.57 16.84
CA ASP A 459 23.63 12.82 16.26
C ASP A 459 23.77 13.95 17.29
N PRO A 460 24.58 14.98 17.00
CA PRO A 460 24.80 16.09 17.94
C PRO A 460 23.54 16.88 18.26
N LEU A 461 22.61 16.96 17.31
CA LEU A 461 21.38 17.72 17.49
C LEU A 461 20.38 16.98 18.36
N ARG A 462 20.29 15.66 18.20
CA ARG A 462 19.49 14.81 19.10
C ARG A 462 20.08 14.79 20.50
N GLU A 463 21.39 14.79 20.61
CA GLU A 463 22.08 14.85 21.91
C GLU A 463 21.70 16.12 22.66
N ILE A 464 21.72 17.27 21.96
CA ILE A 464 21.31 18.56 22.54
C ILE A 464 19.80 18.57 22.87
N ALA A 465 18.94 18.09 21.97
CA ALA A 465 17.50 18.08 22.16
C ALA A 465 17.04 17.10 23.24
N ALA A 466 17.70 15.96 23.36
CA ALA A 466 17.37 14.94 24.36
C ALA A 466 17.92 15.27 25.76
N GLY A 467 18.96 16.10 25.85
CA GLY A 467 19.60 16.48 27.12
C GLY A 467 20.16 15.27 27.88
N ASP A 468 20.50 15.45 29.16
CA ASP A 468 21.16 14.40 29.97
C ASP A 468 20.27 13.16 30.20
N MET A 469 18.96 13.35 30.27
CA MET A 469 17.99 12.28 30.57
C MET A 469 17.44 11.56 29.33
N GLY A 470 17.93 11.88 28.13
CA GLY A 470 17.53 11.20 26.90
C GLY A 470 18.05 9.76 26.84
N TYR A 471 17.29 8.88 26.13
CA TYR A 471 17.74 7.51 25.89
C TYR A 471 19.08 7.47 25.17
N LEU A 472 19.99 6.63 25.67
CA LEU A 472 21.40 6.71 25.30
C LEU A 472 21.68 6.07 23.94
N GLU A 473 21.25 4.82 23.74
CA GLU A 473 21.68 4.01 22.60
C GLU A 473 20.55 3.15 22.05
N TYR A 474 20.59 2.94 20.74
CA TYR A 474 19.74 2.00 20.02
C TYR A 474 20.61 1.09 19.16
N PHE A 475 20.46 -0.22 19.36
CA PHE A 475 21.13 -1.22 18.53
C PHE A 475 20.21 -1.70 17.42
N THR A 476 20.62 -1.52 16.16
CA THR A 476 19.85 -2.02 15.02
C THR A 476 20.31 -3.43 14.67
N GLN A 477 19.35 -4.39 14.70
CA GLN A 477 19.61 -5.79 14.36
C GLN A 477 19.49 -6.07 12.86
N GLU A 478 18.91 -5.15 12.10
CA GLU A 478 18.72 -5.30 10.66
C GLU A 478 20.04 -5.06 9.95
N GLY A 479 20.69 -6.09 9.54
CA GLY A 479 21.94 -6.03 8.80
C GLY A 479 23.15 -6.57 9.54
N GLY A 480 23.05 -7.79 10.10
CA GLY A 480 24.15 -8.54 10.72
C GLY A 480 25.37 -8.70 9.81
N GLY A 481 25.79 -7.61 9.21
CA GLY A 481 26.90 -7.45 8.29
C GLY A 481 28.17 -6.98 8.97
N THR A 482 29.22 -6.99 8.21
CA THR A 482 30.52 -6.48 8.59
C THR A 482 30.46 -4.98 8.84
N ALA A 483 30.91 -4.50 10.00
CA ALA A 483 31.03 -3.08 10.29
C ALA A 483 31.97 -2.38 9.28
N TYR A 484 31.83 -1.06 9.16
CA TYR A 484 32.59 -0.23 8.22
C TYR A 484 32.47 -0.61 6.74
N THR A 485 31.29 -1.09 6.37
CA THR A 485 30.87 -1.31 4.98
C THR A 485 29.75 -0.35 4.58
N ILE A 486 29.47 -0.24 3.29
CA ILE A 486 28.33 0.55 2.80
C ILE A 486 27.02 0.03 3.40
N SER A 487 26.86 -1.28 3.53
CA SER A 487 25.68 -1.88 4.14
C SER A 487 25.51 -1.51 5.61
N SER A 488 26.60 -1.47 6.39
CA SER A 488 26.54 -1.07 7.80
C SER A 488 26.27 0.44 7.96
N ALA A 489 26.74 1.28 7.05
CA ALA A 489 26.41 2.69 7.02
C ALA A 489 24.91 2.90 6.70
N LEU A 490 24.35 2.13 5.77
CA LEU A 490 22.91 2.13 5.48
C LEU A 490 22.09 1.63 6.67
N THR A 491 22.56 0.61 7.37
CA THR A 491 21.91 0.09 8.58
C THR A 491 21.94 1.13 9.73
N LEU A 492 23.06 1.83 9.94
CA LEU A 492 23.13 2.94 10.91
C LEU A 492 22.12 4.02 10.56
N ARG A 493 22.05 4.39 9.28
CA ARG A 493 21.12 5.39 8.80
C ARG A 493 19.66 4.95 8.99
N GLN A 494 19.34 3.70 8.68
CA GLN A 494 18.00 3.15 8.93
C GLN A 494 17.67 3.14 10.44
N GLY A 495 18.62 2.81 11.30
CA GLY A 495 18.48 2.94 12.74
C GLY A 495 18.27 4.39 13.18
N HIS A 496 18.97 5.34 12.55
CA HIS A 496 18.78 6.77 12.78
C HIS A 496 17.36 7.21 12.40
N TRP A 497 16.86 6.82 11.24
CA TRP A 497 15.50 7.10 10.82
C TRP A 497 14.46 6.50 11.78
N LYS A 498 14.57 5.23 12.16
CA LYS A 498 13.65 4.56 13.10
C LYS A 498 13.60 5.17 14.50
N THR A 499 14.64 5.87 14.88
CA THR A 499 14.76 6.49 16.21
C THR A 499 14.52 8.00 16.20
N ARG A 500 14.25 8.60 15.03
CA ARG A 500 14.01 10.04 14.90
C ARG A 500 12.75 10.49 15.62
N PRO A 501 12.66 11.74 16.00
CA PRO A 501 11.38 12.35 16.31
C PRO A 501 10.52 12.42 15.04
N TYR A 502 9.23 12.18 15.15
CA TYR A 502 8.31 12.30 14.02
C TYR A 502 6.92 12.71 14.49
N GLN A 503 6.12 13.18 13.56
CA GLN A 503 4.71 13.49 13.78
C GLN A 503 3.85 12.53 12.98
N SER A 504 2.70 12.16 13.55
CA SER A 504 1.69 11.40 12.85
C SER A 504 0.34 12.08 12.98
N PHE A 505 -0.49 11.90 11.97
CA PHE A 505 -1.82 12.49 11.88
C PHE A 505 -2.86 11.42 11.66
N LYS A 506 -3.99 11.57 12.33
CA LYS A 506 -5.19 10.79 12.05
C LYS A 506 -6.39 11.72 12.18
N VAL A 507 -7.08 11.94 11.09
CA VAL A 507 -8.25 12.81 11.05
C VAL A 507 -9.42 12.00 10.54
N VAL A 508 -10.53 12.05 11.23
CA VAL A 508 -11.79 11.45 10.82
C VAL A 508 -12.75 12.58 10.50
N ILE A 509 -13.28 12.53 9.29
CA ILE A 509 -14.25 13.52 8.81
C ILE A 509 -15.60 12.88 8.58
N TRP A 510 -16.66 13.67 8.72
CA TRP A 510 -17.98 13.31 8.28
C TRP A 510 -18.16 13.58 6.79
N ASN A 511 -18.89 12.71 6.13
CA ASN A 511 -19.35 12.96 4.77
C ASN A 511 -20.46 14.02 4.76
N CYS A 512 -20.05 15.29 4.81
CA CYS A 512 -20.96 16.43 4.87
C CYS A 512 -20.38 17.62 4.09
N ARG A 513 -21.15 18.72 4.03
CA ARG A 513 -20.68 19.97 3.40
C ARG A 513 -19.33 20.42 4.00
N PRO A 514 -18.44 21.03 3.18
CA PRO A 514 -18.67 21.42 1.79
C PRO A 514 -18.43 20.30 0.75
N TYR A 515 -17.76 19.21 1.14
CA TYR A 515 -17.35 18.13 0.24
C TYR A 515 -18.07 16.83 0.56
N GLN A 516 -18.39 16.05 -0.46
CA GLN A 516 -19.09 14.79 -0.31
C GLN A 516 -18.35 13.65 -1.00
N LEU A 517 -18.25 12.53 -0.30
CA LEU A 517 -17.66 11.29 -0.78
C LEU A 517 -18.29 10.84 -2.10
N TYR A 518 -17.49 10.37 -3.03
CA TYR A 518 -17.81 9.92 -4.39
C TYR A 518 -18.30 11.01 -5.34
N TYR A 519 -18.53 12.23 -4.86
CA TYR A 519 -18.84 13.39 -5.69
C TYR A 519 -17.63 14.29 -5.86
N ASP A 520 -16.94 14.57 -4.77
CA ASP A 520 -15.84 15.52 -4.72
C ASP A 520 -14.51 14.81 -4.47
N PHE A 521 -14.50 13.67 -3.78
CA PHE A 521 -13.31 12.89 -3.46
C PHE A 521 -13.62 11.39 -3.33
N ASP A 522 -12.59 10.56 -3.38
CA ASP A 522 -12.64 9.10 -3.23
C ASP A 522 -11.44 8.60 -2.41
N LEU A 523 -11.44 7.31 -2.09
CA LEU A 523 -10.35 6.62 -1.38
C LEU A 523 -9.02 6.80 -2.13
N GLY A 524 -7.97 7.17 -1.39
CA GLY A 524 -6.65 7.42 -1.93
C GLY A 524 -6.44 8.83 -2.49
N ASP A 525 -7.47 9.63 -2.70
CA ASP A 525 -7.29 11.04 -3.06
C ASP A 525 -6.60 11.79 -1.93
N ARG A 526 -5.93 12.89 -2.23
CA ARG A 526 -5.29 13.74 -1.26
C ARG A 526 -6.21 14.87 -0.84
N ALA A 527 -6.13 15.26 0.43
CA ALA A 527 -6.83 16.41 0.96
C ALA A 527 -5.92 17.21 1.88
N LEU A 528 -6.24 18.49 2.02
CA LEU A 528 -5.68 19.34 3.05
C LEU A 528 -6.59 19.31 4.29
N PHE A 529 -6.00 19.28 5.46
CA PHE A 529 -6.74 19.38 6.73
C PHE A 529 -6.00 20.29 7.70
N GLU A 530 -6.78 20.98 8.50
CA GLU A 530 -6.27 21.95 9.49
C GLU A 530 -6.23 21.31 10.86
N ILE A 531 -5.08 21.38 11.52
CA ILE A 531 -4.90 21.07 12.94
C ILE A 531 -4.11 22.21 13.59
N ASP A 532 -4.61 22.75 14.69
CA ASP A 532 -3.96 23.85 15.42
C ASP A 532 -3.63 25.07 14.55
N GLY A 533 -4.44 25.34 13.52
CA GLY A 533 -4.24 26.47 12.61
C GLY A 533 -3.18 26.23 11.51
N LEU A 534 -2.60 25.05 11.42
CA LEU A 534 -1.69 24.63 10.36
C LEU A 534 -2.39 23.67 9.41
N LEU A 535 -2.08 23.78 8.12
CA LEU A 535 -2.60 22.89 7.09
C LEU A 535 -1.59 21.77 6.81
N TYR A 536 -2.10 20.56 6.78
CA TYR A 536 -1.36 19.34 6.42
C TYR A 536 -2.02 18.68 5.22
N SER A 537 -1.25 17.92 4.44
CA SER A 537 -1.73 17.17 3.28
C SER A 537 -1.51 15.68 3.47
N ASP A 538 -2.57 14.88 3.37
CA ASP A 538 -2.44 13.42 3.36
C ASP A 538 -3.54 12.77 2.53
N GLN A 539 -3.46 11.44 2.37
CA GLN A 539 -4.41 10.65 1.59
C GLN A 539 -5.57 10.15 2.45
N PHE A 540 -6.72 9.93 1.80
CA PHE A 540 -7.83 9.19 2.41
C PHE A 540 -7.47 7.72 2.48
N THR A 541 -7.30 7.20 3.69
CA THR A 541 -6.78 5.85 3.95
C THR A 541 -7.87 4.83 4.22
N ALA A 542 -9.03 5.25 4.71
CA ALA A 542 -10.17 4.38 4.93
C ALA A 542 -11.50 5.11 4.78
N ILE A 543 -12.49 4.39 4.29
CA ILE A 543 -13.89 4.82 4.19
C ILE A 543 -14.72 3.75 4.88
N ARG A 544 -15.46 4.15 5.94
CA ARG A 544 -16.37 3.28 6.66
C ARG A 544 -17.80 3.81 6.54
N MET A 545 -18.69 3.00 6.01
CA MET A 545 -20.12 3.29 5.98
C MET A 545 -20.81 2.46 7.05
N HIS A 546 -21.50 3.10 7.96
CA HIS A 546 -22.21 2.40 9.02
C HIS A 546 -23.55 3.07 9.33
N TYR A 547 -24.48 2.28 9.79
CA TYR A 547 -25.76 2.68 10.37
C TYR A 547 -26.35 1.55 11.20
N ASP A 548 -27.21 1.89 12.12
CA ASP A 548 -28.00 0.96 12.92
C ASP A 548 -29.41 1.52 13.17
N GLU A 549 -30.22 0.83 13.99
CA GLU A 549 -31.59 1.25 14.31
C GLU A 549 -31.66 2.64 14.97
N SER A 550 -30.58 3.09 15.61
CA SER A 550 -30.48 4.36 16.33
C SER A 550 -29.71 5.44 15.57
N THR A 551 -28.79 5.03 14.72
CA THR A 551 -27.85 5.92 14.02
C THR A 551 -28.16 5.94 12.53
N PRO A 552 -28.42 7.10 11.92
CA PRO A 552 -28.63 7.19 10.47
C PRO A 552 -27.37 6.85 9.72
N LYS A 553 -27.51 6.53 8.42
CA LYS A 553 -26.40 6.24 7.54
C LYS A 553 -25.33 7.33 7.62
N THR A 554 -24.14 6.92 8.02
CA THR A 554 -22.98 7.81 8.22
C THR A 554 -21.77 7.22 7.50
N PHE A 555 -20.96 8.10 6.93
CA PHE A 555 -19.66 7.76 6.41
C PHE A 555 -18.58 8.40 7.29
N ASP A 556 -17.74 7.60 7.86
CA ASP A 556 -16.50 8.05 8.50
C ASP A 556 -15.36 7.87 7.51
N VAL A 557 -14.69 8.94 7.17
CA VAL A 557 -13.56 8.94 6.24
C VAL A 557 -12.31 9.32 7.01
N THR A 558 -11.30 8.46 6.94
CA THR A 558 -10.04 8.65 7.65
C THR A 558 -8.98 9.20 6.71
N ILE A 559 -8.30 10.27 7.13
CA ILE A 559 -7.14 10.85 6.47
C ILE A 559 -5.92 10.49 7.30
N GLY A 560 -4.86 10.03 6.65
CA GLY A 560 -3.63 9.59 7.31
C GLY A 560 -3.78 8.23 8.01
N THR A 561 -2.67 7.64 8.39
CA THR A 561 -2.63 6.32 9.03
C THR A 561 -2.47 6.41 10.54
N GLY A 562 -2.06 7.56 11.08
CA GLY A 562 -1.64 7.69 12.48
C GLY A 562 -0.35 6.94 12.80
N SER A 563 0.33 6.43 11.78
CA SER A 563 1.57 5.67 11.91
C SER A 563 2.78 6.51 11.47
N GLU A 564 3.96 6.02 11.79
CA GLU A 564 5.23 6.59 11.33
C GLU A 564 5.32 6.55 9.80
N GLN A 565 5.77 7.66 9.21
CA GLN A 565 6.12 7.67 7.78
C GLN A 565 7.29 6.73 7.52
N GLU A 566 7.20 5.99 6.43
CA GLU A 566 8.27 5.09 6.02
C GLU A 566 9.56 5.85 5.68
N ASP A 567 10.71 5.22 5.93
CA ASP A 567 12.02 5.77 5.60
C ASP A 567 12.14 6.02 4.09
N PRO A 568 12.26 7.28 3.63
CA PRO A 568 12.37 7.60 2.20
C PRO A 568 13.58 6.94 1.53
N MET A 569 14.70 6.85 2.24
CA MET A 569 15.86 6.16 1.70
C MET A 569 15.71 4.64 1.77
N GLY A 570 14.99 4.13 2.78
CA GLY A 570 14.58 2.73 2.82
C GLY A 570 13.77 2.37 1.57
N GLN A 571 12.90 3.26 1.11
CA GLN A 571 12.15 3.12 -0.13
C GLN A 571 13.09 3.13 -1.36
N ALA A 572 14.00 4.10 -1.44
CA ALA A 572 14.97 4.17 -2.52
C ALA A 572 15.92 2.96 -2.55
N VAL A 573 16.39 2.53 -1.37
CA VAL A 573 17.24 1.34 -1.23
C VAL A 573 16.48 0.08 -1.58
N ARG A 574 15.21 -0.09 -1.18
CA ARG A 574 14.37 -1.22 -1.61
C ARG A 574 14.24 -1.26 -3.13
N THR A 575 13.97 -0.13 -3.76
CA THR A 575 13.88 -0.06 -5.22
C THR A 575 15.19 -0.48 -5.88
N LEU A 576 16.33 0.03 -5.40
CA LEU A 576 17.66 -0.35 -5.89
C LEU A 576 17.99 -1.81 -5.60
N GLN A 577 17.67 -2.31 -4.41
CA GLN A 577 17.85 -3.71 -4.04
C GLN A 577 16.98 -4.63 -4.89
N THR A 578 15.74 -4.25 -5.16
CA THR A 578 14.85 -5.00 -6.04
C THR A 578 15.40 -5.05 -7.45
N ILE A 579 15.90 -3.93 -7.98
CA ILE A 579 16.59 -3.89 -9.28
C ILE A 579 17.82 -4.80 -9.26
N TRP A 580 18.65 -4.71 -8.22
CA TRP A 580 19.89 -5.47 -8.12
C TRP A 580 19.63 -6.97 -7.91
N SER A 581 18.66 -7.32 -7.07
CA SER A 581 18.24 -8.72 -6.88
C SER A 581 17.64 -9.30 -8.16
N ALA A 582 16.85 -8.52 -8.88
CA ALA A 582 16.31 -8.91 -10.18
C ALA A 582 17.42 -9.19 -11.20
N VAL A 583 18.41 -8.30 -11.30
CA VAL A 583 19.58 -8.49 -12.14
C VAL A 583 20.40 -9.71 -11.67
N GLY A 584 20.63 -9.84 -10.36
CA GLY A 584 21.31 -10.99 -9.78
C GLY A 584 20.59 -12.32 -10.01
N THR A 585 19.26 -12.30 -10.01
CA THR A 585 18.45 -13.51 -10.28
C THR A 585 18.48 -13.89 -11.75
N ILE A 586 18.51 -12.92 -12.66
CA ILE A 586 18.60 -13.16 -14.11
C ILE A 586 19.98 -13.65 -14.50
N PHE A 587 21.05 -13.03 -13.99
CA PHE A 587 22.42 -13.24 -14.42
C PHE A 587 23.31 -13.99 -13.40
N GLY A 588 22.87 -14.20 -12.19
CA GLY A 588 23.64 -14.75 -11.08
C GLY A 588 23.05 -16.02 -10.45
N SER A 589 23.71 -16.44 -9.37
CA SER A 589 23.33 -17.61 -8.57
C SER A 589 22.41 -17.26 -7.38
N ASN A 590 21.98 -16.01 -7.22
CA ASN A 590 21.18 -15.60 -6.08
C ASN A 590 19.71 -16.02 -6.26
N ASP A 591 19.18 -16.65 -5.23
CA ASP A 591 17.75 -16.93 -5.12
C ASP A 591 17.03 -15.73 -4.49
N LEU A 592 15.79 -15.50 -4.88
CA LEU A 592 14.91 -14.40 -4.40
C LEU A 592 14.34 -14.64 -2.99
N TYR A 593 15.08 -15.35 -2.12
CA TYR A 593 14.67 -15.56 -0.72
C TYR A 593 15.70 -15.04 0.25
#